data_e387b508d3ba8dbc134d698b14dabfa5
#
_entry.id   e387b508d3ba8dbc134d698b14dabfa5
#
_cell.length_a   1.000
_cell.length_b   1.000
_cell.length_c   1.000
_cell.angle_alpha   90.00
_cell.angle_beta   90.00
_cell.angle_gamma   90.00
#
_symmetry.space_group_name_H-M   'P 1'
#
loop_
_entity.id
_entity.type
_entity.pdbx_description
1 polymer ?
#
loop_
_entity_poly.entity_id
_entity_poly.type
_entity_poly.pdbx_seq_one_letter_code
_entity_poly.pdbx_strand_id
1 'polypeptide(L)'
;MSELSNDISASAAAVNQVEERVESIGSVVGTIQGISEQTNLLALNAAIEAARAGEAGRGFAVVADEVRNLAQRTQQATVEIQEMISQLQSSANSAVELMEKSVVEAADGVELVTNAGTELDGIVSQVNQINDMNFQIATAAGQQSSVAEEMNQNLTNVRELVEASVVVVTELLETSEMMQNNAAELDNKIQSFNV
;
A
#
# COMPACT_ATOMS: atom_id res chain seq x y z
N MET A 1 -10.27 -9.37 5.87
CA MET A 1 -9.15 -9.15 6.79
C MET A 1 -9.40 -9.73 8.18
N SER A 2 -10.55 -9.53 8.84
CA SER A 2 -10.88 -10.18 10.12
C SER A 2 -10.86 -11.71 10.01
N GLU A 3 -11.27 -12.27 8.89
CA GLU A 3 -11.28 -13.71 8.61
C GLU A 3 -9.84 -14.25 8.55
N LEU A 4 -8.93 -13.57 7.85
CA LEU A 4 -7.51 -13.96 7.79
C LEU A 4 -6.83 -13.92 9.19
N SER A 5 -7.10 -12.91 10.00
CA SER A 5 -6.58 -12.83 11.37
C SER A 5 -7.11 -13.96 12.26
N ASN A 6 -8.39 -14.33 12.09
CA ASN A 6 -8.98 -15.46 12.80
C ASN A 6 -8.35 -16.78 12.36
N ASP A 7 -8.13 -16.98 11.07
CA ASP A 7 -7.51 -18.19 10.52
C ASP A 7 -6.06 -18.36 11.00
N ILE A 8 -5.30 -17.28 11.05
CA ILE A 8 -3.94 -17.29 11.59
C ILE A 8 -3.97 -17.62 13.09
N SER A 9 -4.88 -17.02 13.85
CA SER A 9 -5.02 -17.29 15.28
C SER A 9 -5.42 -18.76 15.56
N ALA A 10 -6.33 -19.30 14.76
CA ALA A 10 -6.71 -20.71 14.83
C ALA A 10 -5.54 -21.64 14.48
N SER A 11 -4.74 -21.28 13.49
CA SER A 11 -3.53 -22.02 13.13
C SER A 11 -2.47 -21.99 14.24
N ALA A 12 -2.24 -20.84 14.88
CA ALA A 12 -1.35 -20.73 16.03
C ALA A 12 -1.82 -21.60 17.21
N ALA A 13 -3.11 -21.61 17.49
CA ALA A 13 -3.68 -22.50 18.53
C ALA A 13 -3.48 -23.98 18.20
N ALA A 14 -3.60 -24.38 16.92
CA ALA A 14 -3.34 -25.75 16.52
C ALA A 14 -1.87 -26.14 16.65
N VAL A 15 -0.93 -25.23 16.34
CA VAL A 15 0.51 -25.46 16.55
C VAL A 15 0.86 -25.58 18.01
N ASN A 16 0.27 -24.76 18.89
CA ASN A 16 0.46 -24.88 20.35
C ASN A 16 -0.04 -26.25 20.90
N GLN A 17 -1.14 -26.78 20.36
CA GLN A 17 -1.58 -28.13 20.70
C GLN A 17 -0.59 -29.22 20.24
N VAL A 18 0.07 -29.02 19.10
CA VAL A 18 1.12 -29.92 18.64
C VAL A 18 2.31 -29.86 19.61
N GLU A 19 2.70 -28.68 20.07
CA GLU A 19 3.78 -28.50 21.05
C GLU A 19 3.50 -29.24 22.36
N GLU A 20 2.29 -29.11 22.93
CA GLU A 20 1.89 -29.84 24.15
C GLU A 20 1.97 -31.36 23.94
N ARG A 21 1.57 -31.86 22.78
CA ARG A 21 1.65 -33.29 22.47
C ARG A 21 3.09 -33.76 22.31
N VAL A 22 3.94 -32.96 21.69
CA VAL A 22 5.36 -33.25 21.54
C VAL A 22 6.06 -33.29 22.88
N GLU A 23 5.73 -32.38 23.79
CA GLU A 23 6.22 -32.41 25.19
C GLU A 23 5.80 -33.69 25.92
N SER A 24 4.55 -34.09 25.74
CA SER A 24 4.03 -35.35 26.32
C SER A 24 4.78 -36.57 25.75
N ILE A 25 5.07 -36.59 24.45
CA ILE A 25 5.87 -37.66 23.84
C ILE A 25 7.30 -37.65 24.43
N GLY A 26 7.92 -36.48 24.61
CA GLY A 26 9.23 -36.34 25.28
C GLY A 26 9.27 -36.97 26.66
N SER A 27 8.23 -36.78 27.46
CA SER A 27 8.10 -37.41 28.80
C SER A 27 8.04 -38.94 28.67
N VAL A 28 7.29 -39.49 27.75
CA VAL A 28 7.23 -40.95 27.52
C VAL A 28 8.58 -41.49 27.06
N VAL A 29 9.26 -40.81 26.16
CA VAL A 29 10.61 -41.19 25.67
C VAL A 29 11.61 -41.19 26.82
N GLY A 30 11.58 -40.17 27.70
CA GLY A 30 12.39 -40.15 28.89
C GLY A 30 12.12 -41.34 29.83
N THR A 31 10.86 -41.75 29.96
CA THR A 31 10.51 -42.96 30.72
C THR A 31 11.07 -44.23 30.09
N ILE A 32 10.98 -44.37 28.77
CA ILE A 32 11.53 -45.52 28.02
C ILE A 32 13.06 -45.56 28.18
N GLN A 33 13.72 -44.41 28.12
CA GLN A 33 15.16 -44.31 28.32
C GLN A 33 15.56 -44.80 29.73
N GLY A 34 14.82 -44.40 30.79
CA GLY A 34 15.04 -44.85 32.14
C GLY A 34 14.83 -46.36 32.31
N ILE A 35 13.78 -46.92 31.67
CA ILE A 35 13.51 -48.38 31.66
C ILE A 35 14.65 -49.14 30.96
N SER A 36 15.12 -48.61 29.83
CA SER A 36 16.23 -49.21 29.08
C SER A 36 17.53 -49.23 29.86
N GLU A 37 17.83 -48.15 30.61
CA GLU A 37 18.98 -48.10 31.49
C GLU A 37 18.87 -49.10 32.65
N GLN A 38 17.73 -49.21 33.27
CA GLN A 38 17.47 -50.23 34.30
C GLN A 38 17.57 -51.64 33.74
N THR A 39 17.08 -51.89 32.52
CA THR A 39 17.14 -53.18 31.84
C THR A 39 18.61 -53.54 31.53
N ASN A 40 19.40 -52.58 31.03
CA ASN A 40 20.82 -52.75 30.80
C ASN A 40 21.60 -53.16 32.08
N LEU A 41 21.27 -52.52 33.23
CA LEU A 41 21.86 -52.86 34.54
C LEU A 41 21.42 -54.22 35.04
N LEU A 42 20.14 -54.60 34.87
CA LEU A 42 19.63 -55.93 35.19
C LEU A 42 20.28 -57.00 34.34
N ALA A 43 20.44 -56.79 33.07
CA ALA A 43 21.09 -57.70 32.17
C ALA A 43 22.58 -57.88 32.50
N LEU A 44 23.27 -56.82 32.89
CA LEU A 44 24.64 -56.86 33.36
C LEU A 44 24.76 -57.74 34.65
N ASN A 45 23.90 -57.53 35.61
CA ASN A 45 23.88 -58.30 36.84
C ASN A 45 23.60 -59.79 36.57
N ALA A 46 22.65 -60.09 35.66
CA ALA A 46 22.35 -61.47 35.20
C ALA A 46 23.54 -62.14 34.51
N ALA A 47 24.27 -61.39 33.66
CA ALA A 47 25.47 -61.90 33.01
C ALA A 47 26.58 -62.22 33.99
N ILE A 48 26.76 -61.37 35.05
CA ILE A 48 27.74 -61.61 36.14
C ILE A 48 27.38 -62.90 36.90
N GLU A 49 26.08 -63.10 37.26
CA GLU A 49 25.66 -64.27 38.04
C GLU A 49 25.71 -65.54 37.18
N ALA A 50 25.40 -65.45 35.90
CA ALA A 50 25.56 -66.53 34.92
C ALA A 50 27.02 -66.98 34.81
N ALA A 51 27.95 -66.02 34.76
CA ALA A 51 29.38 -66.34 34.77
C ALA A 51 29.82 -67.00 36.06
N ARG A 52 29.24 -66.65 37.19
CA ARG A 52 29.50 -67.23 38.49
C ARG A 52 29.04 -68.66 38.62
N ALA A 53 27.96 -69.03 37.89
CA ALA A 53 27.44 -70.40 37.85
C ALA A 53 28.25 -71.36 36.94
N GLY A 54 29.26 -70.88 36.27
CA GLY A 54 30.16 -71.68 35.40
C GLY A 54 29.43 -72.37 34.24
N GLU A 55 29.69 -73.65 33.97
CA GLU A 55 29.08 -74.39 32.85
C GLU A 55 27.52 -74.43 32.91
N ALA A 56 26.94 -74.41 34.11
CA ALA A 56 25.49 -74.40 34.30
C ALA A 56 24.86 -73.04 33.89
N GLY A 57 25.63 -71.98 33.88
CA GLY A 57 25.17 -70.62 33.59
C GLY A 57 25.31 -70.20 32.09
N ARG A 58 25.95 -71.03 31.24
CA ARG A 58 26.26 -70.62 29.83
C ARG A 58 25.06 -70.16 29.03
N GLY A 59 23.91 -70.87 29.11
CA GLY A 59 22.68 -70.46 28.45
C GLY A 59 22.13 -69.13 28.93
N PHE A 60 22.17 -68.87 30.22
CA PHE A 60 21.74 -67.63 30.84
C PHE A 60 22.63 -66.46 30.46
N ALA A 61 23.99 -66.66 30.34
CA ALA A 61 24.91 -65.63 29.93
C ALA A 61 24.58 -65.10 28.50
N VAL A 62 24.28 -66.01 27.53
CA VAL A 62 23.87 -65.59 26.18
C VAL A 62 22.60 -64.79 26.17
N VAL A 63 21.59 -65.17 26.97
CA VAL A 63 20.36 -64.40 27.07
C VAL A 63 20.58 -63.04 27.70
N ALA A 64 21.39 -62.98 28.76
CA ALA A 64 21.73 -61.72 29.41
C ALA A 64 22.48 -60.75 28.50
N ASP A 65 23.43 -61.23 27.71
CA ASP A 65 24.13 -60.40 26.69
C ASP A 65 23.18 -59.90 25.62
N GLU A 66 22.22 -60.71 25.14
CA GLU A 66 21.24 -60.29 24.15
C GLU A 66 20.25 -59.26 24.69
N VAL A 67 19.80 -59.39 25.98
CA VAL A 67 18.93 -58.41 26.67
C VAL A 67 19.71 -57.11 26.83
N ARG A 68 20.98 -57.18 27.17
CA ARG A 68 21.87 -55.98 27.30
C ARG A 68 22.03 -55.26 25.96
N ASN A 69 22.30 -55.99 24.87
CA ASN A 69 22.38 -55.41 23.56
C ASN A 69 21.05 -54.72 23.15
N LEU A 70 19.93 -55.38 23.38
CA LEU A 70 18.60 -54.82 23.10
C LEU A 70 18.35 -53.51 23.90
N ALA A 71 18.71 -53.48 25.18
CA ALA A 71 18.62 -52.30 26.01
C ALA A 71 19.49 -51.15 25.49
N GLN A 72 20.73 -51.42 25.06
CA GLN A 72 21.59 -50.40 24.46
C GLN A 72 21.01 -49.85 23.14
N ARG A 73 20.52 -50.72 22.30
CA ARG A 73 19.85 -50.31 21.06
C ARG A 73 18.58 -49.46 21.30
N THR A 74 17.83 -49.79 22.35
CA THR A 74 16.69 -49.03 22.78
C THR A 74 17.09 -47.63 23.29
N GLN A 75 18.17 -47.53 24.09
CA GLN A 75 18.75 -46.27 24.51
C GLN A 75 19.17 -45.40 23.32
N GLN A 76 19.83 -45.99 22.32
CA GLN A 76 20.26 -45.25 21.14
C GLN A 76 19.02 -44.71 20.38
N ALA A 77 17.99 -45.54 20.18
CA ALA A 77 16.75 -45.11 19.52
C ALA A 77 16.02 -43.99 20.28
N THR A 78 16.01 -44.02 21.61
CA THR A 78 15.41 -42.97 22.43
C THR A 78 16.18 -41.64 22.31
N VAL A 79 17.50 -41.65 22.20
CA VAL A 79 18.29 -40.44 21.94
C VAL A 79 17.94 -39.83 20.58
N GLU A 80 17.83 -40.64 19.53
CA GLU A 80 17.44 -40.18 18.20
C GLU A 80 16.03 -39.58 18.19
N ILE A 81 15.09 -40.19 18.91
CA ILE A 81 13.73 -39.64 19.07
C ILE A 81 13.76 -38.32 19.85
N GLN A 82 14.58 -38.20 20.88
CA GLN A 82 14.72 -36.97 21.67
C GLN A 82 15.26 -35.81 20.81
N GLU A 83 16.21 -36.07 19.91
CA GLU A 83 16.68 -35.09 18.93
C GLU A 83 15.56 -34.65 17.97
N MET A 84 14.76 -35.60 17.47
CA MET A 84 13.61 -35.27 16.61
C MET A 84 12.55 -34.43 17.36
N ILE A 85 12.29 -34.72 18.63
CA ILE A 85 11.39 -33.93 19.47
C ILE A 85 11.89 -32.51 19.61
N SER A 86 13.19 -32.31 19.90
CA SER A 86 13.80 -30.98 20.01
C SER A 86 13.69 -30.18 18.72
N GLN A 87 13.88 -30.85 17.56
CA GLN A 87 13.71 -30.21 16.26
C GLN A 87 12.26 -29.81 15.97
N LEU A 88 11.30 -30.69 16.36
CA LEU A 88 9.86 -30.39 16.24
C LEU A 88 9.45 -29.21 17.09
N GLN A 89 9.91 -29.12 18.33
CA GLN A 89 9.66 -27.98 19.22
C GLN A 89 10.21 -26.69 18.63
N SER A 90 11.46 -26.71 18.14
CA SER A 90 12.06 -25.54 17.50
C SER A 90 11.27 -25.09 16.26
N SER A 91 10.81 -26.05 15.46
CA SER A 91 10.00 -25.75 14.26
C SER A 91 8.60 -25.20 14.61
N ALA A 92 7.97 -25.73 15.67
CA ALA A 92 6.69 -25.25 16.15
C ALA A 92 6.79 -23.79 16.65
N ASN A 93 7.81 -23.48 17.46
CA ASN A 93 8.07 -22.12 17.94
C ASN A 93 8.31 -21.14 16.78
N SER A 94 9.11 -21.53 15.79
CA SER A 94 9.34 -20.70 14.60
C SER A 94 8.05 -20.46 13.79
N ALA A 95 7.17 -21.47 13.71
CA ALA A 95 5.89 -21.34 13.04
C ALA A 95 4.96 -20.34 13.75
N VAL A 96 4.89 -20.39 15.10
CA VAL A 96 4.11 -19.43 15.90
C VAL A 96 4.64 -18.00 15.71
N GLU A 97 5.95 -17.79 15.76
CA GLU A 97 6.56 -16.47 15.53
C GLU A 97 6.22 -15.90 14.14
N LEU A 98 6.29 -16.75 13.11
CA LEU A 98 5.89 -16.34 11.74
C LEU A 98 4.39 -15.99 11.65
N MET A 99 3.54 -16.72 12.38
CA MET A 99 2.11 -16.42 12.43
C MET A 99 1.84 -15.08 13.14
N GLU A 100 2.48 -14.79 14.26
CA GLU A 100 2.38 -13.51 14.95
C GLU A 100 2.81 -12.36 14.05
N LYS A 101 3.93 -12.51 13.36
CA LYS A 101 4.40 -11.53 12.37
C LYS A 101 3.38 -11.31 11.25
N SER A 102 2.78 -12.39 10.75
CA SER A 102 1.75 -12.31 9.69
C SER A 102 0.49 -11.55 10.14
N VAL A 103 0.11 -11.65 11.42
CA VAL A 103 -1.01 -10.86 11.98
C VAL A 103 -0.68 -9.37 11.96
N VAL A 104 0.53 -8.99 12.35
CA VAL A 104 0.98 -7.59 12.32
C VAL A 104 1.00 -7.06 10.89
N GLU A 105 1.61 -7.79 9.96
CA GLU A 105 1.66 -7.40 8.54
C GLU A 105 0.26 -7.28 7.90
N ALA A 106 -0.67 -8.14 8.31
CA ALA A 106 -2.06 -8.03 7.89
C ALA A 106 -2.74 -6.76 8.44
N ALA A 107 -2.48 -6.38 9.68
CA ALA A 107 -3.01 -5.15 10.28
C ALA A 107 -2.46 -3.92 9.57
N ASP A 108 -1.16 -3.86 9.31
CA ASP A 108 -0.51 -2.78 8.56
C ASP A 108 -1.09 -2.67 7.13
N GLY A 109 -1.36 -3.81 6.49
CA GLY A 109 -2.02 -3.86 5.20
C GLY A 109 -3.42 -3.25 5.19
N VAL A 110 -4.22 -3.47 6.26
CA VAL A 110 -5.54 -2.84 6.42
C VAL A 110 -5.41 -1.32 6.53
N GLU A 111 -4.49 -0.85 7.35
CA GLU A 111 -4.24 0.60 7.52
C GLU A 111 -3.87 1.25 6.18
N LEU A 112 -2.95 0.62 5.43
CA LEU A 112 -2.53 1.11 4.12
C LEU A 112 -3.70 1.22 3.13
N VAL A 113 -4.56 0.20 3.06
CA VAL A 113 -5.75 0.21 2.18
C VAL A 113 -6.76 1.27 2.62
N THR A 114 -6.95 1.47 3.93
CA THR A 114 -7.84 2.49 4.47
C THR A 114 -7.34 3.90 4.12
N ASN A 115 -6.04 4.14 4.27
CA ASN A 115 -5.42 5.41 3.90
C ASN A 115 -5.53 5.68 2.39
N ALA A 116 -5.29 4.66 1.56
CA ALA A 116 -5.49 4.77 0.11
C ALA A 116 -6.94 5.10 -0.27
N GLY A 117 -7.91 4.53 0.44
CA GLY A 117 -9.34 4.86 0.29
C GLY A 117 -9.62 6.35 0.58
N THR A 118 -9.08 6.87 1.67
CA THR A 118 -9.22 8.29 2.04
C THR A 118 -8.60 9.22 0.99
N GLU A 119 -7.42 8.88 0.47
CA GLU A 119 -6.77 9.65 -0.60
C GLU A 119 -7.61 9.66 -1.89
N LEU A 120 -8.19 8.52 -2.25
CA LEU A 120 -9.10 8.42 -3.40
C LEU A 120 -10.35 9.30 -3.23
N ASP A 121 -10.96 9.34 -2.06
CA ASP A 121 -12.08 10.23 -1.77
C ASP A 121 -11.67 11.71 -1.90
N GLY A 122 -10.46 12.06 -1.49
CA GLY A 122 -9.87 13.39 -1.71
C GLY A 122 -9.73 13.72 -3.20
N ILE A 123 -9.25 12.79 -4.01
CA ILE A 123 -9.14 12.94 -5.46
C ILE A 123 -10.53 13.15 -6.11
N VAL A 124 -11.53 12.36 -5.72
CA VAL A 124 -12.91 12.52 -6.20
C VAL A 124 -13.45 13.92 -5.89
N SER A 125 -13.20 14.42 -4.67
CA SER A 125 -13.58 15.78 -4.29
C SER A 125 -12.91 16.84 -5.17
N GLN A 126 -11.61 16.71 -5.45
CA GLN A 126 -10.88 17.63 -6.34
C GLN A 126 -11.40 17.58 -7.78
N VAL A 127 -11.73 16.41 -8.29
CA VAL A 127 -12.31 16.26 -9.64
C VAL A 127 -13.66 16.98 -9.74
N ASN A 128 -14.49 16.90 -8.69
CA ASN A 128 -15.75 17.65 -8.64
C ASN A 128 -15.51 19.17 -8.65
N GLN A 129 -14.54 19.68 -7.90
CA GLN A 129 -14.16 21.09 -7.91
C GLN A 129 -13.66 21.54 -9.30
N ILE A 130 -12.87 20.72 -9.98
CA ILE A 130 -12.41 20.99 -11.35
C ILE A 130 -13.60 21.07 -12.31
N ASN A 131 -14.60 20.20 -12.15
CA ASN A 131 -15.80 20.23 -12.95
C ASN A 131 -16.61 21.53 -12.75
N ASP A 132 -16.77 21.98 -11.50
CA ASP A 132 -17.42 23.25 -11.19
C ASP A 132 -16.64 24.46 -11.77
N MET A 133 -15.30 24.45 -11.65
CA MET A 133 -14.46 25.49 -12.28
C MET A 133 -14.60 25.49 -13.81
N ASN A 134 -14.67 24.32 -14.46
CA ASN A 134 -14.89 24.25 -15.90
C ASN A 134 -16.25 24.87 -16.32
N PHE A 135 -17.29 24.69 -15.52
CA PHE A 135 -18.58 25.35 -15.74
C PHE A 135 -18.47 26.89 -15.64
N GLN A 136 -17.72 27.39 -14.67
CA GLN A 136 -17.46 28.83 -14.53
C GLN A 136 -16.64 29.37 -15.70
N ILE A 137 -15.61 28.64 -16.16
CA ILE A 137 -14.80 29.01 -17.33
C ILE A 137 -15.66 29.07 -18.58
N ALA A 138 -16.53 28.08 -18.81
CA ALA A 138 -17.44 28.07 -19.95
C ALA A 138 -18.39 29.28 -19.93
N THR A 139 -18.92 29.63 -18.76
CA THR A 139 -19.77 30.80 -18.58
C THR A 139 -19.00 32.11 -18.85
N ALA A 140 -17.80 32.24 -18.32
CA ALA A 140 -16.94 33.42 -18.54
C ALA A 140 -16.55 33.55 -20.03
N ALA A 141 -16.24 32.44 -20.71
CA ALA A 141 -15.95 32.43 -22.15
C ALA A 141 -17.16 32.88 -22.97
N GLY A 142 -18.37 32.47 -22.60
CA GLY A 142 -19.61 32.95 -23.21
C GLY A 142 -19.79 34.45 -23.05
N GLN A 143 -19.55 34.99 -21.84
CA GLN A 143 -19.60 36.44 -21.60
C GLN A 143 -18.54 37.21 -22.37
N GLN A 144 -17.32 36.69 -22.46
CA GLN A 144 -16.25 37.31 -23.27
C GLN A 144 -16.62 37.34 -24.75
N SER A 145 -17.27 36.30 -25.28
CA SER A 145 -17.75 36.31 -26.67
C SER A 145 -18.78 37.41 -26.92
N SER A 146 -19.71 37.61 -25.96
CA SER A 146 -20.73 38.67 -26.07
C SER A 146 -20.10 40.08 -26.02
N VAL A 147 -19.11 40.29 -25.14
CA VAL A 147 -18.35 41.56 -25.03
C VAL A 147 -17.56 41.82 -26.30
N ALA A 148 -16.95 40.79 -26.93
CA ALA A 148 -16.26 40.93 -28.22
C ALA A 148 -17.19 41.32 -29.36
N GLU A 149 -18.41 40.80 -29.39
CA GLU A 149 -19.43 41.18 -30.36
C GLU A 149 -19.85 42.65 -30.18
N GLU A 150 -20.10 43.09 -28.92
CA GLU A 150 -20.42 44.49 -28.60
C GLU A 150 -19.25 45.42 -28.97
N MET A 151 -18.02 45.01 -28.76
CA MET A 151 -16.84 45.77 -29.16
C MET A 151 -16.74 45.93 -30.69
N ASN A 152 -17.05 44.88 -31.46
CA ASN A 152 -17.12 44.94 -32.93
C ASN A 152 -18.17 45.94 -33.40
N GLN A 153 -19.34 45.94 -32.76
CA GLN A 153 -20.42 46.91 -33.07
C GLN A 153 -19.97 48.35 -32.77
N ASN A 154 -19.32 48.55 -31.59
CA ASN A 154 -18.79 49.87 -31.21
C ASN A 154 -17.73 50.37 -32.20
N LEU A 155 -16.83 49.50 -32.67
CA LEU A 155 -15.82 49.84 -33.70
C LEU A 155 -16.50 50.23 -35.01
N THR A 156 -17.57 49.58 -35.39
CA THR A 156 -18.38 49.95 -36.58
C THR A 156 -18.96 51.36 -36.45
N ASN A 157 -19.56 51.66 -35.28
CA ASN A 157 -20.14 52.97 -34.98
C ASN A 157 -19.05 54.07 -34.96
N VAL A 158 -17.86 53.79 -34.37
CA VAL A 158 -16.72 54.72 -34.38
C VAL A 158 -16.27 55.01 -35.83
N ARG A 159 -16.20 54.00 -36.69
CA ARG A 159 -15.86 54.18 -38.12
C ARG A 159 -16.86 55.09 -38.83
N GLU A 160 -18.16 54.89 -38.66
CA GLU A 160 -19.22 55.75 -39.24
C GLU A 160 -19.10 57.22 -38.74
N LEU A 161 -18.78 57.41 -37.45
CA LEU A 161 -18.55 58.73 -36.86
C LEU A 161 -17.31 59.41 -37.46
N VAL A 162 -16.26 58.69 -37.71
CA VAL A 162 -15.03 59.22 -38.36
C VAL A 162 -15.35 59.60 -39.81
N GLU A 163 -16.06 58.78 -40.56
CA GLU A 163 -16.49 59.08 -41.95
C GLU A 163 -17.36 60.34 -41.99
N ALA A 164 -18.34 60.48 -41.11
CA ALA A 164 -19.17 61.67 -40.96
C ALA A 164 -18.34 62.95 -40.60
N SER A 165 -17.34 62.76 -39.70
CA SER A 165 -16.43 63.85 -39.30
C SER A 165 -15.60 64.37 -40.49
N VAL A 166 -15.14 63.47 -41.38
CA VAL A 166 -14.40 63.85 -42.59
C VAL A 166 -15.31 64.70 -43.50
N VAL A 167 -16.59 64.35 -43.69
CA VAL A 167 -17.52 65.16 -44.47
C VAL A 167 -17.66 66.55 -43.92
N VAL A 168 -17.90 66.67 -42.58
CA VAL A 168 -18.07 67.99 -41.90
C VAL A 168 -16.79 68.85 -42.05
N VAL A 169 -15.60 68.25 -41.92
CA VAL A 169 -14.31 68.98 -42.12
C VAL A 169 -14.20 69.48 -43.55
N THR A 170 -14.64 68.70 -44.53
CA THR A 170 -14.58 69.10 -45.96
C THR A 170 -15.56 70.27 -46.20
N GLU A 171 -16.79 70.24 -45.67
CA GLU A 171 -17.77 71.36 -45.77
C GLU A 171 -17.23 72.64 -45.06
N LEU A 172 -16.50 72.50 -43.93
CA LEU A 172 -15.90 73.61 -43.24
C LEU A 172 -14.79 74.24 -44.08
N LEU A 173 -14.00 73.44 -44.79
CA LEU A 173 -12.95 73.94 -45.71
C LEU A 173 -13.59 74.72 -46.89
N GLU A 174 -14.61 74.22 -47.51
CA GLU A 174 -15.36 74.94 -48.58
C GLU A 174 -15.97 76.25 -48.06
N THR A 175 -16.59 76.23 -46.85
CA THR A 175 -17.17 77.41 -46.26
C THR A 175 -16.10 78.45 -45.94
N SER A 176 -14.89 78.02 -45.44
CA SER A 176 -13.73 78.90 -45.17
C SER A 176 -13.20 79.56 -46.47
N GLU A 177 -13.14 78.79 -47.58
CA GLU A 177 -12.74 79.31 -48.87
C GLU A 177 -13.73 80.34 -49.40
N MET A 178 -15.04 80.07 -49.29
CA MET A 178 -16.07 81.07 -49.64
C MET A 178 -15.97 82.33 -48.79
N MET A 179 -15.74 82.24 -47.48
CA MET A 179 -15.54 83.38 -46.58
C MET A 179 -14.31 84.21 -47.00
N GLN A 180 -13.20 83.56 -47.39
CA GLN A 180 -11.99 84.19 -47.86
C GLN A 180 -12.24 84.95 -49.16
N ASN A 181 -13.00 84.35 -50.09
CA ASN A 181 -13.37 84.98 -51.35
C ASN A 181 -14.31 86.19 -51.12
N ASN A 182 -15.27 86.08 -50.25
CA ASN A 182 -16.20 87.14 -49.90
C ASN A 182 -15.42 88.33 -49.20
N ALA A 183 -14.47 88.05 -48.33
CA ALA A 183 -13.62 89.04 -47.71
C ALA A 183 -12.76 89.82 -48.73
N ALA A 184 -12.18 89.12 -49.71
CA ALA A 184 -11.44 89.71 -50.79
C ALA A 184 -12.30 90.61 -51.71
N GLU A 185 -13.54 90.15 -52.03
CA GLU A 185 -14.49 90.92 -52.80
C GLU A 185 -14.92 92.20 -52.03
N LEU A 186 -15.14 92.07 -50.73
CA LEU A 186 -15.48 93.21 -49.86
C LEU A 186 -14.31 94.24 -49.82
N ASP A 187 -13.09 93.78 -49.69
CA ASP A 187 -11.88 94.65 -49.72
C ASP A 187 -11.80 95.37 -51.04
N ASN A 188 -11.94 94.72 -52.18
CA ASN A 188 -12.02 95.32 -53.50
C ASN A 188 -13.11 96.38 -53.63
N LYS A 189 -14.30 96.11 -53.12
CA LYS A 189 -15.41 97.09 -53.11
C LYS A 189 -15.13 98.29 -52.24
N ILE A 190 -14.52 98.12 -51.07
CA ILE A 190 -14.07 99.24 -50.20
C ILE A 190 -13.04 100.04 -50.88
N GLN A 191 -12.03 99.48 -51.52
CA GLN A 191 -11.04 100.19 -52.27
C GLN A 191 -11.58 101.00 -53.46
N SER A 192 -12.68 100.51 -54.12
CA SER A 192 -13.35 101.22 -55.20
C SER A 192 -14.22 102.40 -54.71
N PHE A 193 -14.49 102.51 -53.40
CA PHE A 193 -15.23 103.63 -52.79
C PHE A 193 -14.28 104.75 -52.27
N ASN A 194 -12.99 104.49 -52.16
CA ASN A 194 -11.97 105.48 -51.76
C ASN A 194 -11.39 106.21 -53.02
N VAL A 195 -12.22 107.04 -53.67
CA VAL A 195 -11.83 108.05 -54.56
C VAL A 195 -12.25 109.43 -54.09
#